data_efb106aedaf2da6f979fd79f9e8f048b
#
_entry.id   efb106aedaf2da6f979fd79f9e8f048b
#
_cell.length_a   1.000
_cell.length_b   1.000
_cell.length_c   1.000
_cell.angle_alpha   90.00
_cell.angle_beta   90.00
_cell.angle_gamma   90.00
#
_symmetry.space_group_name_H-M   'P 1'
#
loop_
_entity.id
_entity.type
_entity.pdbx_description
1 polymer ?
#
loop_
_entity_poly.entity_id
_entity_poly.type
_entity_poly.pdbx_seq_one_letter_code
_entity_poly.pdbx_strand_id
1 'polypeptide(L)'
;MRKTRLQEFGGYNPHHYSVTESVILQNQNNVAATKHQPLCKRILIIDDHFDTTLTLKAALETCDNNNKEFEVYTCNDPLAALLEFKPNFYDLLLIDINLPYMNGFELSEKILKLDVNVKVCFMSAGEVNHEAIREIHPSLNIGCFIQKPVTIDYLIKRVKAELE
;
A
#
# COMPACT_ATOMS: atom_id res chain seq x y z
N MET A 1 72.79 33.78 26.20
CA MET A 1 72.50 34.51 24.94
C MET A 1 71.24 34.06 24.31
N ARG A 2 70.43 34.97 23.85
CA ARG A 2 69.18 34.96 23.12
C ARG A 2 67.90 34.62 23.93
N LYS A 3 67.21 35.73 24.23
CA LYS A 3 65.79 35.84 24.58
C LYS A 3 64.97 35.48 23.37
N THR A 4 63.89 34.68 23.55
CA THR A 4 62.81 34.60 22.58
C THR A 4 61.47 34.88 23.26
N ARG A 5 60.79 35.79 22.68
CA ARG A 5 59.66 36.60 23.05
C ARG A 5 58.38 35.72 23.01
N LEU A 6 57.58 35.71 24.08
CA LEU A 6 56.22 35.25 24.09
C LEU A 6 55.35 36.29 23.36
N GLN A 7 54.65 35.86 22.31
CA GLN A 7 53.60 36.62 21.67
C GLN A 7 52.28 36.20 22.28
N GLU A 8 51.63 37.19 22.82
CA GLU A 8 50.21 37.11 23.25
C GLU A 8 49.31 36.92 22.01
N PHE A 9 48.44 35.93 22.02
CA PHE A 9 47.32 35.85 21.11
C PHE A 9 46.01 36.14 21.85
N GLY A 10 45.40 37.19 21.35
CA GLY A 10 44.26 37.86 21.85
C GLY A 10 42.93 37.16 21.81
N GLY A 11 42.08 37.74 22.62
CA GLY A 11 40.71 38.01 22.28
C GLY A 11 39.77 36.84 22.10
N TYR A 12 39.24 36.32 23.18
CA TYR A 12 38.02 35.53 23.20
C TYR A 12 36.83 36.46 22.87
N ASN A 13 36.19 36.27 21.71
CA ASN A 13 35.04 37.06 21.28
C ASN A 13 33.75 36.29 21.60
N PRO A 14 32.85 36.76 22.50
CA PRO A 14 31.71 36.02 22.99
C PRO A 14 30.46 36.08 22.08
N HIS A 15 30.57 36.47 20.81
CA HIS A 15 29.42 36.69 19.92
C HIS A 15 29.17 35.61 18.90
N HIS A 16 29.74 34.40 19.03
CA HIS A 16 29.54 33.32 18.04
C HIS A 16 28.55 32.21 18.43
N TYR A 17 27.72 32.39 19.47
CA TYR A 17 26.75 31.34 19.89
C TYR A 17 25.29 31.60 19.53
N SER A 18 24.98 32.63 18.73
CA SER A 18 23.57 32.97 18.44
C SER A 18 22.97 32.31 17.17
N VAL A 19 23.78 31.65 16.35
CA VAL A 19 23.31 31.10 15.07
C VAL A 19 22.85 29.65 15.21
N THR A 20 23.39 28.89 16.15
CA THR A 20 23.03 27.50 16.35
C THR A 20 21.71 27.31 17.11
N GLU A 21 21.41 28.19 18.08
CA GLU A 21 20.13 28.09 18.82
C GLU A 21 18.91 28.49 17.97
N SER A 22 19.05 29.49 17.11
CA SER A 22 17.98 29.91 16.20
C SER A 22 17.68 28.82 15.14
N VAL A 23 18.66 28.06 14.67
CA VAL A 23 18.47 26.94 13.73
C VAL A 23 17.83 25.75 14.41
N ILE A 24 18.16 25.47 15.68
CA ILE A 24 17.56 24.37 16.45
C ILE A 24 16.10 24.69 16.79
N LEU A 25 15.78 25.94 17.16
CA LEU A 25 14.39 26.34 17.45
C LEU A 25 13.52 26.40 16.19
N GLN A 26 14.08 26.75 15.03
CA GLN A 26 13.35 26.69 13.76
C GLN A 26 13.09 25.25 13.31
N ASN A 27 14.00 24.30 13.58
CA ASN A 27 13.78 22.88 13.29
C ASN A 27 12.76 22.23 14.23
N GLN A 28 12.62 22.68 15.48
CA GLN A 28 11.60 22.15 16.40
C GLN A 28 10.17 22.62 16.03
N ASN A 29 10.01 23.79 15.41
CA ASN A 29 8.71 24.27 14.96
C ASN A 29 8.27 23.66 13.60
N ASN A 30 9.16 23.02 12.83
CA ASN A 30 8.81 22.32 11.60
C ASN A 30 8.45 20.84 11.81
N VAL A 31 8.59 20.29 13.01
CA VAL A 31 8.19 18.90 13.32
C VAL A 31 6.69 18.79 13.68
N ALA A 32 6.02 19.93 13.91
CA ALA A 32 4.62 19.94 14.37
C ALA A 32 3.56 20.10 13.26
N ALA A 33 3.91 19.97 11.99
CA ALA A 33 2.95 20.07 10.87
C ALA A 33 3.18 19.05 9.75
N THR A 34 3.61 17.85 10.06
CA THR A 34 3.27 16.71 9.21
C THR A 34 1.79 16.42 9.44
N LYS A 35 0.91 17.12 8.72
CA LYS A 35 -0.39 16.59 8.40
C LYS A 35 -0.13 15.14 7.97
N HIS A 36 -0.60 14.17 8.75
CA HIS A 36 -0.73 12.81 8.27
C HIS A 36 -1.60 12.89 7.02
N GLN A 37 -0.97 12.95 5.85
CA GLN A 37 -1.68 12.56 4.64
C GLN A 37 -2.10 11.12 4.93
N PRO A 38 -3.39 10.79 4.82
CA PRO A 38 -3.81 9.42 4.95
C PRO A 38 -2.95 8.61 3.99
N LEU A 39 -2.24 7.60 4.52
CA LEU A 39 -1.43 6.72 3.69
C LEU A 39 -2.36 6.13 2.64
N CYS A 40 -2.14 6.48 1.37
CA CYS A 40 -2.92 5.98 0.26
C CYS A 40 -2.78 4.45 0.25
N LYS A 41 -3.90 3.73 0.32
CA LYS A 41 -3.91 2.27 0.34
C LYS A 41 -3.64 1.72 -1.06
N ARG A 42 -2.75 0.75 -1.17
CA ARG A 42 -2.35 0.14 -2.44
C ARG A 42 -3.12 -1.15 -2.69
N ILE A 43 -3.80 -1.18 -3.82
CA ILE A 43 -4.65 -2.28 -4.23
C ILE A 43 -4.10 -2.88 -5.51
N LEU A 44 -3.94 -4.20 -5.57
CA LEU A 44 -3.65 -4.92 -6.81
C LEU A 44 -4.89 -5.68 -7.27
N ILE A 45 -5.34 -5.41 -8.49
CA ILE A 45 -6.44 -6.12 -9.14
C ILE A 45 -5.85 -7.14 -10.11
N ILE A 46 -6.25 -8.40 -9.98
CA ILE A 46 -5.82 -9.49 -10.85
C ILE A 46 -7.06 -10.12 -11.50
N ASP A 47 -7.23 -9.92 -12.79
CA ASP A 47 -8.36 -10.39 -13.58
C ASP A 47 -7.90 -10.46 -15.05
N ASP A 48 -8.14 -11.56 -15.74
CA ASP A 48 -7.68 -11.77 -17.12
C ASP A 48 -8.40 -10.88 -18.15
N HIS A 49 -9.50 -10.24 -17.76
CA HIS A 49 -10.24 -9.30 -18.61
C HIS A 49 -9.76 -7.87 -18.40
N PHE A 50 -9.05 -7.35 -19.41
CA PHE A 50 -8.49 -5.99 -19.39
C PHE A 50 -9.54 -4.90 -19.10
N ASP A 51 -10.71 -4.96 -19.75
CA ASP A 51 -11.78 -3.99 -19.56
C ASP A 51 -12.32 -3.98 -18.12
N THR A 52 -12.38 -5.16 -17.49
CA THR A 52 -12.76 -5.29 -16.09
C THR A 52 -11.75 -4.59 -15.18
N THR A 53 -10.48 -4.89 -15.33
CA THR A 53 -9.43 -4.27 -14.50
C THR A 53 -9.38 -2.77 -14.67
N LEU A 54 -9.53 -2.26 -15.89
CA LEU A 54 -9.55 -0.83 -16.18
C LEU A 54 -10.75 -0.13 -15.54
N THR A 55 -11.95 -0.74 -15.63
CA THR A 55 -13.18 -0.20 -15.05
C THR A 55 -13.10 -0.14 -13.52
N LEU A 56 -12.67 -1.24 -12.88
CA LEU A 56 -12.52 -1.32 -11.43
C LEU A 56 -11.46 -0.34 -10.91
N LYS A 57 -10.33 -0.22 -11.64
CA LYS A 57 -9.29 0.77 -11.33
C LYS A 57 -9.85 2.19 -11.38
N ALA A 58 -10.51 2.57 -12.46
CA ALA A 58 -11.09 3.90 -12.61
C ALA A 58 -12.10 4.19 -11.48
N ALA A 59 -12.94 3.20 -11.13
CA ALA A 59 -13.92 3.34 -10.05
C ALA A 59 -13.26 3.57 -8.67
N LEU A 60 -12.21 2.83 -8.34
CA LEU A 60 -11.52 2.92 -7.05
C LEU A 60 -10.60 4.15 -6.95
N GLU A 61 -10.03 4.60 -8.06
CA GLU A 61 -9.17 5.81 -8.09
C GLU A 61 -9.98 7.11 -8.20
N THR A 62 -11.33 7.04 -8.24
CA THR A 62 -12.18 8.23 -8.22
C THR A 62 -11.98 8.94 -6.89
N CYS A 63 -11.36 10.12 -6.94
CA CYS A 63 -11.08 10.91 -5.74
C CYS A 63 -12.27 11.80 -5.39
N ASP A 64 -12.80 11.66 -4.18
CA ASP A 64 -13.59 12.71 -3.57
C ASP A 64 -12.67 13.81 -3.02
N ASN A 65 -12.83 15.03 -3.52
CA ASN A 65 -12.20 16.25 -2.97
C ASN A 65 -10.68 16.28 -2.87
N ASN A 66 -9.94 15.88 -3.94
CA ASN A 66 -8.48 15.92 -4.00
C ASN A 66 -7.72 14.99 -3.01
N ASN A 67 -8.39 14.05 -2.36
CA ASN A 67 -7.74 13.07 -1.50
C ASN A 67 -7.76 11.70 -2.18
N LYS A 68 -6.62 11.28 -2.73
CA LYS A 68 -6.45 9.95 -3.33
C LYS A 68 -6.43 8.91 -2.19
N GLU A 69 -7.54 8.20 -2.02
CA GLU A 69 -7.68 7.19 -0.96
C GLU A 69 -7.00 5.87 -1.35
N PHE A 70 -7.07 5.51 -2.65
CA PHE A 70 -6.51 4.28 -3.18
C PHE A 70 -5.54 4.54 -4.33
N GLU A 71 -4.46 3.77 -4.37
CA GLU A 71 -3.55 3.64 -5.50
C GLU A 71 -3.72 2.23 -6.08
N VAL A 72 -4.20 2.14 -7.33
CA VAL A 72 -4.63 0.87 -7.91
C VAL A 72 -3.69 0.41 -9.01
N TYR A 73 -3.19 -0.79 -8.85
CA TYR A 73 -2.39 -1.54 -9.80
C TYR A 73 -3.24 -2.64 -10.44
N THR A 74 -2.97 -2.99 -11.67
CA THR A 74 -3.69 -4.04 -12.39
C THR A 74 -2.73 -5.04 -13.02
N CYS A 75 -3.08 -6.30 -13.03
CA CYS A 75 -2.39 -7.36 -13.73
C CYS A 75 -3.39 -8.30 -14.39
N ASN A 76 -3.20 -8.62 -15.68
CA ASN A 76 -4.12 -9.48 -16.42
C ASN A 76 -3.56 -10.89 -16.67
N ASP A 77 -2.41 -11.21 -16.11
CA ASP A 77 -1.80 -12.53 -16.17
C ASP A 77 -1.43 -12.99 -14.75
N PRO A 78 -2.02 -14.09 -14.24
CA PRO A 78 -1.75 -14.58 -12.89
C PRO A 78 -0.29 -15.03 -12.68
N LEU A 79 0.39 -15.50 -13.71
CA LEU A 79 1.80 -15.89 -13.62
C LEU A 79 2.70 -14.66 -13.51
N ALA A 80 2.42 -13.62 -14.29
CA ALA A 80 3.11 -12.34 -14.16
C ALA A 80 2.83 -11.69 -12.80
N ALA A 81 1.57 -11.74 -12.32
CA ALA A 81 1.21 -11.22 -11.01
C ALA A 81 2.02 -11.88 -9.88
N LEU A 82 2.21 -13.20 -9.93
CA LEU A 82 3.01 -13.93 -8.96
C LEU A 82 4.51 -13.62 -9.07
N LEU A 83 5.03 -13.56 -10.30
CA LEU A 83 6.45 -13.34 -10.56
C LEU A 83 6.91 -11.92 -10.17
N GLU A 84 6.06 -10.92 -10.41
CA GLU A 84 6.35 -9.51 -10.16
C GLU A 84 5.81 -9.02 -8.81
N PHE A 85 5.23 -9.91 -8.01
CA PHE A 85 4.66 -9.56 -6.72
C PHE A 85 5.70 -8.92 -5.80
N LYS A 86 5.33 -7.82 -5.16
CA LYS A 86 6.19 -7.09 -4.22
C LYS A 86 5.68 -7.28 -2.79
N PRO A 87 6.33 -8.09 -1.95
CA PRO A 87 5.93 -8.27 -0.56
C PRO A 87 5.94 -6.95 0.22
N ASN A 88 4.99 -6.78 1.14
CA ASN A 88 4.79 -5.57 1.95
C ASN A 88 4.54 -4.28 1.14
N PHE A 89 4.12 -4.42 -0.12
CA PHE A 89 3.82 -3.27 -0.97
C PHE A 89 2.31 -3.03 -1.12
N TYR A 90 1.51 -4.09 -1.21
CA TYR A 90 0.07 -4.00 -1.37
C TYR A 90 -0.65 -4.18 -0.04
N ASP A 91 -1.73 -3.41 0.20
CA ASP A 91 -2.61 -3.57 1.35
C ASP A 91 -3.73 -4.58 1.07
N LEU A 92 -4.20 -4.65 -0.19
CA LEU A 92 -5.30 -5.52 -0.61
C LEU A 92 -5.08 -6.06 -2.02
N LEU A 93 -5.42 -7.33 -2.22
CA LEU A 93 -5.55 -7.96 -3.53
C LEU A 93 -7.03 -8.16 -3.85
N LEU A 94 -7.48 -7.75 -5.04
CA LEU A 94 -8.76 -8.13 -5.63
C LEU A 94 -8.47 -9.16 -6.72
N ILE A 95 -8.83 -10.42 -6.49
CA ILE A 95 -8.44 -11.54 -7.37
C ILE A 95 -9.68 -12.18 -7.98
N ASP A 96 -9.76 -12.24 -9.30
CA ASP A 96 -10.76 -13.08 -9.96
C ASP A 96 -10.49 -14.57 -9.66
N ILE A 97 -11.56 -15.32 -9.38
CA ILE A 97 -11.42 -16.76 -9.12
C ILE A 97 -11.06 -17.51 -10.39
N ASN A 98 -11.67 -17.13 -11.52
CA ASN A 98 -11.54 -17.83 -12.79
C ASN A 98 -10.42 -17.25 -13.65
N LEU A 99 -9.18 -17.46 -13.24
CA LEU A 99 -8.01 -17.04 -14.02
C LEU A 99 -7.49 -18.19 -14.90
N PRO A 100 -6.84 -17.88 -16.03
CA PRO A 100 -6.18 -18.90 -16.85
C PRO A 100 -4.95 -19.48 -16.15
N TYR A 101 -4.60 -20.74 -16.42
CA TYR A 101 -3.42 -21.47 -15.93
C TYR A 101 -3.39 -21.74 -14.42
N MET A 102 -3.98 -20.89 -13.59
CA MET A 102 -3.97 -21.00 -12.13
C MET A 102 -5.20 -20.26 -11.60
N ASN A 103 -6.06 -20.92 -10.83
CA ASN A 103 -7.22 -20.26 -10.26
C ASN A 103 -6.83 -19.24 -9.18
N GLY A 104 -7.74 -18.31 -8.86
CA GLY A 104 -7.47 -17.22 -7.91
C GLY A 104 -7.11 -17.69 -6.50
N PHE A 105 -7.64 -18.85 -6.05
CA PHE A 105 -7.29 -19.42 -4.74
C PHE A 105 -5.85 -19.93 -4.73
N GLU A 106 -5.45 -20.68 -5.75
CA GLU A 106 -4.07 -21.18 -5.87
C GLU A 106 -3.06 -20.01 -5.96
N LEU A 107 -3.41 -18.94 -6.70
CA LEU A 107 -2.59 -17.73 -6.78
C LEU A 107 -2.45 -17.09 -5.41
N SER A 108 -3.56 -16.90 -4.70
CA SER A 108 -3.55 -16.28 -3.38
C SER A 108 -2.75 -17.07 -2.34
N GLU A 109 -2.84 -18.41 -2.35
CA GLU A 109 -2.00 -19.27 -1.50
C GLU A 109 -0.51 -19.09 -1.74
N LYS A 110 -0.10 -18.92 -3.00
CA LYS A 110 1.30 -18.66 -3.35
C LYS A 110 1.75 -17.28 -2.91
N ILE A 111 0.91 -16.26 -3.11
CA ILE A 111 1.19 -14.88 -2.69
C ILE A 111 1.26 -14.78 -1.16
N LEU A 112 0.35 -15.41 -0.42
CA LEU A 112 0.36 -15.39 1.05
C LEU A 112 1.57 -16.08 1.68
N LYS A 113 2.27 -16.95 0.94
CA LYS A 113 3.58 -17.46 1.36
C LYS A 113 4.70 -16.40 1.24
N LEU A 114 4.53 -15.40 0.37
CA LEU A 114 5.48 -14.30 0.19
C LEU A 114 5.16 -13.12 1.12
N ASP A 115 3.86 -12.89 1.37
CA ASP A 115 3.37 -11.80 2.23
C ASP A 115 2.10 -12.25 2.96
N VAL A 116 2.25 -12.62 4.22
CA VAL A 116 1.17 -13.10 5.08
C VAL A 116 0.22 -11.97 5.53
N ASN A 117 0.63 -10.71 5.40
CA ASN A 117 -0.13 -9.56 5.88
C ASN A 117 -1.06 -8.95 4.83
N VAL A 118 -0.86 -9.24 3.54
CA VAL A 118 -1.70 -8.72 2.50
C VAL A 118 -3.10 -9.29 2.60
N LYS A 119 -4.11 -8.42 2.56
CA LYS A 119 -5.52 -8.84 2.57
C LYS A 119 -5.95 -9.33 1.18
N VAL A 120 -6.84 -10.31 1.13
CA VAL A 120 -7.32 -10.87 -0.14
C VAL A 120 -8.84 -10.82 -0.19
N CYS A 121 -9.37 -10.30 -1.28
CA CYS A 121 -10.78 -10.32 -1.62
C CYS A 121 -10.98 -10.97 -2.98
N PHE A 122 -11.80 -12.00 -3.04
CA PHE A 122 -12.07 -12.73 -4.27
C PHE A 122 -13.24 -12.12 -5.04
N MET A 123 -13.14 -12.14 -6.35
CA MET A 123 -14.24 -11.76 -7.26
C MET A 123 -14.70 -12.98 -8.04
N SER A 124 -16.03 -13.17 -8.20
CA SER A 124 -16.61 -14.30 -8.92
C SER A 124 -17.83 -13.89 -9.71
N ALA A 125 -17.98 -14.41 -10.93
CA ALA A 125 -19.20 -14.26 -11.73
C ALA A 125 -20.34 -15.22 -11.31
N GLY A 126 -20.03 -16.26 -10.52
CA GLY A 126 -20.98 -17.28 -10.08
C GLY A 126 -21.19 -17.30 -8.57
N GLU A 127 -22.16 -18.11 -8.15
CA GLU A 127 -22.34 -18.42 -6.74
C GLU A 127 -21.13 -19.19 -6.21
N VAL A 128 -20.68 -18.79 -5.02
CA VAL A 128 -19.51 -19.36 -4.38
C VAL A 128 -19.96 -20.22 -3.21
N ASN A 129 -19.64 -21.51 -3.25
CA ASN A 129 -19.85 -22.38 -2.11
C ASN A 129 -18.67 -22.23 -1.12
N HIS A 130 -18.87 -21.39 -0.11
CA HIS A 130 -17.84 -21.07 0.89
C HIS A 130 -17.35 -22.29 1.69
N GLU A 131 -18.22 -23.29 1.92
CA GLU A 131 -17.85 -24.50 2.66
C GLU A 131 -16.91 -25.36 1.83
N ALA A 132 -17.26 -25.62 0.57
CA ALA A 132 -16.42 -26.39 -0.34
C ALA A 132 -15.04 -25.74 -0.56
N ILE A 133 -14.98 -24.39 -0.62
CA ILE A 133 -13.70 -23.69 -0.77
C ILE A 133 -12.83 -23.83 0.49
N ARG A 134 -13.42 -23.74 1.69
CA ARG A 134 -12.68 -23.93 2.94
C ARG A 134 -12.13 -25.35 3.10
N GLU A 135 -12.85 -26.35 2.58
CA GLU A 135 -12.36 -27.74 2.58
C GLU A 135 -11.15 -27.92 1.66
N ILE A 136 -11.18 -27.29 0.48
CA ILE A 136 -10.11 -27.40 -0.54
C ILE A 136 -8.91 -26.52 -0.20
N HIS A 137 -9.17 -25.32 0.36
CA HIS A 137 -8.16 -24.31 0.66
C HIS A 137 -8.17 -23.92 2.16
N PRO A 138 -7.88 -24.84 3.08
CA PRO A 138 -7.99 -24.60 4.52
C PRO A 138 -7.02 -23.55 5.06
N SER A 139 -5.96 -23.24 4.32
CA SER A 139 -4.97 -22.21 4.68
C SER A 139 -5.44 -20.78 4.39
N LEU A 140 -6.52 -20.63 3.57
CA LEU A 140 -7.03 -19.33 3.22
C LEU A 140 -8.02 -18.80 4.26
N ASN A 141 -7.74 -17.64 4.83
CA ASN A 141 -8.74 -16.89 5.57
C ASN A 141 -9.69 -16.21 4.57
N ILE A 142 -10.74 -16.94 4.15
CA ILE A 142 -11.67 -16.50 3.13
C ILE A 142 -12.71 -15.59 3.79
N GLY A 143 -12.39 -14.32 3.91
CA GLY A 143 -13.26 -13.31 4.53
C GLY A 143 -14.04 -12.46 3.53
N CYS A 144 -13.46 -12.20 2.35
CA CYS A 144 -14.02 -11.26 1.38
C CYS A 144 -14.34 -11.92 0.04
N PHE A 145 -15.61 -11.78 -0.36
CA PHE A 145 -16.08 -12.11 -1.71
C PHE A 145 -16.88 -10.96 -2.30
N ILE A 146 -16.65 -10.68 -3.58
CA ILE A 146 -17.41 -9.73 -4.39
C ILE A 146 -18.00 -10.49 -5.58
N GLN A 147 -19.32 -10.55 -5.65
CA GLN A 147 -20.02 -11.15 -6.79
C GLN A 147 -20.07 -10.18 -7.96
N LYS A 148 -19.72 -10.64 -9.14
CA LYS A 148 -19.87 -9.91 -10.41
C LYS A 148 -21.27 -10.20 -11.00
N PRO A 149 -21.93 -9.22 -11.66
CA PRO A 149 -21.52 -7.83 -11.83
C PRO A 149 -21.61 -7.02 -10.53
N VAL A 150 -20.62 -6.17 -10.28
CA VAL A 150 -20.54 -5.34 -9.08
C VAL A 150 -20.85 -3.87 -9.41
N THR A 151 -21.67 -3.22 -8.56
CA THR A 151 -21.84 -1.77 -8.65
C THR A 151 -20.65 -1.04 -8.04
N ILE A 152 -20.34 0.15 -8.55
CA ILE A 152 -19.20 0.95 -8.06
C ILE A 152 -19.31 1.24 -6.56
N ASP A 153 -20.49 1.66 -6.10
CA ASP A 153 -20.71 1.97 -4.68
C ASP A 153 -20.51 0.78 -3.77
N TYR A 154 -20.96 -0.42 -4.18
CA TYR A 154 -20.74 -1.62 -3.41
C TYR A 154 -19.26 -2.03 -3.38
N LEU A 155 -18.57 -1.94 -4.53
CA LEU A 155 -17.13 -2.21 -4.61
C LEU A 155 -16.34 -1.31 -3.64
N ILE A 156 -16.55 0.00 -3.71
CA ILE A 156 -15.86 0.97 -2.86
C ILE A 156 -16.15 0.68 -1.38
N LYS A 157 -17.41 0.49 -1.02
CA LYS A 157 -17.81 0.15 0.36
C LYS A 157 -17.13 -1.13 0.85
N ARG A 158 -17.06 -2.15 -0.01
CA ARG A 158 -16.46 -3.44 0.36
C ARG A 158 -14.96 -3.35 0.54
N VAL A 159 -14.28 -2.65 -0.37
CA VAL A 159 -12.84 -2.41 -0.29
C VAL A 159 -12.48 -1.61 0.97
N LYS A 160 -13.22 -0.55 1.29
CA LYS A 160 -13.03 0.22 2.52
C LYS A 160 -13.14 -0.65 3.77
N ALA A 161 -14.21 -1.44 3.87
CA ALA A 161 -14.44 -2.33 5.00
C ALA A 161 -13.33 -3.38 5.19
N GLU A 162 -12.69 -3.82 4.11
CA GLU A 162 -11.55 -4.75 4.21
C GLU A 162 -10.25 -4.05 4.64
N LEU A 163 -10.11 -2.75 4.39
CA LEU A 163 -8.89 -1.99 4.66
C LEU A 163 -8.89 -1.30 6.04
N GLU A 164 -10.03 -1.27 6.73
CA GLU A 164 -10.16 -0.86 8.12
C GLU A 164 -9.62 -1.95 9.07
#